data_9031cee710bc51a485861625f1e223fb
#
_entry.id   9031cee710bc51a485861625f1e223fb
#
_cell.length_a   1.000
_cell.length_b   1.000
_cell.length_c   1.000
_cell.angle_alpha   90.00
_cell.angle_beta   90.00
_cell.angle_gamma   90.00
#
_symmetry.space_group_name_H-M   'P 1'
#
loop_
_entity.id
_entity.type
_entity.pdbx_description
1 polymer ?
#
loop_
_entity_poly.entity_id
_entity_poly.type
_entity_poly.pdbx_seq_one_letter_code
_entity_poly.pdbx_strand_id
1 'polypeptide(L)'
;MQQPGSIRAQIGTLVFATSLIQLANGFFGTLVSLRVAVEAFEAPGLVLSAYFAGFTLGSLRCSRLIERIGHIRAYAAFAGLVAAATAVLPLLVGSLAWVVLRAMVGFGCAGIFVTTESWLSAKALPSDRGRVFSIYMVGTFLALALGQLLIARADIKAIGPFNTIVALFALALILVTAARAEPPRASTEPALRYGVLTRTAPIAVVGCAMSGLIGGAFYALVPAWMQDQDTPRATIALFMLAAVLGGLVFQIPVGRLSDRFDRRIVLALLSLGFASTAVVMVFLPRSRSMILPTAVLLGGFMSTLYPVCVAHAHDRMPADRVVAVSGRLILVSGLGSVLGPLIGASLMARFEIDGVFYFMAAAVLVLAFVAGVGGFITSSPMHREVPFEILMPQAGPLAHDPLEASEQTHAAQ
;
A
#
# COMPACT_ATOMS: atom_id res chain seq x y z
N MET A 1 -7.02 -25.10 26.37
CA MET A 1 -6.03 -25.22 25.27
C MET A 1 -6.79 -25.41 23.96
N GLN A 2 -6.70 -24.45 23.04
CA GLN A 2 -7.30 -24.59 21.69
C GLN A 2 -6.49 -25.62 20.89
N GLN A 3 -7.17 -26.48 20.12
CA GLN A 3 -6.50 -27.45 19.26
C GLN A 3 -5.74 -26.73 18.14
N PRO A 4 -4.48 -27.12 17.80
CA PRO A 4 -3.68 -26.46 16.76
C PRO A 4 -4.39 -26.32 15.40
N GLY A 5 -5.30 -27.23 15.05
CA GLY A 5 -6.12 -27.20 13.84
C GLY A 5 -7.08 -26.02 13.80
N SER A 6 -7.60 -25.58 14.96
CA SER A 6 -8.54 -24.44 15.00
C SER A 6 -7.85 -23.10 14.77
N ILE A 7 -6.60 -22.94 15.23
CA ILE A 7 -5.80 -21.71 15.04
C ILE A 7 -5.44 -21.52 13.56
N ARG A 8 -4.97 -22.57 12.87
CA ARG A 8 -4.66 -22.52 11.44
C ARG A 8 -5.89 -22.18 10.60
N ALA A 9 -7.05 -22.74 10.95
CA ALA A 9 -8.29 -22.41 10.26
C ALA A 9 -8.69 -20.92 10.45
N GLN A 10 -8.53 -20.37 11.67
CA GLN A 10 -8.80 -18.96 11.95
C GLN A 10 -7.86 -18.02 11.17
N ILE A 11 -6.57 -18.32 11.14
CA ILE A 11 -5.58 -17.57 10.34
C ILE A 11 -5.95 -17.63 8.84
N GLY A 12 -6.28 -18.83 8.33
CA GLY A 12 -6.72 -19.02 6.94
C GLY A 12 -7.97 -18.19 6.59
N THR A 13 -8.97 -18.17 7.47
CA THR A 13 -10.18 -17.35 7.27
C THR A 13 -9.87 -15.87 7.24
N LEU A 14 -9.01 -15.38 8.14
CA LEU A 14 -8.59 -13.97 8.16
C LEU A 14 -7.83 -13.57 6.90
N VAL A 15 -6.86 -14.38 6.47
CA VAL A 15 -6.09 -14.14 5.25
C VAL A 15 -7.02 -14.14 4.03
N PHE A 16 -7.93 -15.10 3.94
CA PHE A 16 -8.88 -15.17 2.83
C PHE A 16 -9.86 -13.99 2.81
N ALA A 17 -10.44 -13.64 3.96
CA ALA A 17 -11.33 -12.50 4.05
C ALA A 17 -10.63 -11.17 3.68
N THR A 18 -9.40 -10.97 4.14
CA THR A 18 -8.63 -9.77 3.78
C THR A 18 -8.19 -9.80 2.31
N SER A 19 -7.95 -10.96 1.74
CA SER A 19 -7.70 -11.10 0.29
C SER A 19 -8.94 -10.72 -0.53
N LEU A 20 -10.16 -11.04 -0.09
CA LEU A 20 -11.38 -10.56 -0.74
C LEU A 20 -11.51 -9.03 -0.69
N ILE A 21 -11.14 -8.42 0.43
CA ILE A 21 -11.10 -6.96 0.56
C ILE A 21 -10.06 -6.35 -0.39
N GLN A 22 -8.88 -6.95 -0.54
CA GLN A 22 -7.86 -6.46 -1.46
C GLN A 22 -8.27 -6.65 -2.94
N LEU A 23 -8.99 -7.72 -3.25
CA LEU A 23 -9.61 -7.89 -4.56
C LEU A 23 -10.61 -6.76 -4.84
N ALA A 24 -11.47 -6.44 -3.86
CA ALA A 24 -12.38 -5.31 -3.95
C ALA A 24 -11.63 -3.97 -4.10
N ASN A 25 -10.55 -3.75 -3.34
CA ASN A 25 -9.73 -2.54 -3.40
C ASN A 25 -9.03 -2.37 -4.75
N GLY A 26 -8.50 -3.45 -5.34
CA GLY A 26 -7.93 -3.43 -6.68
C GLY A 26 -8.93 -2.96 -7.73
N PHE A 27 -10.13 -3.52 -7.70
CA PHE A 27 -11.22 -3.09 -8.57
C PHE A 27 -11.64 -1.64 -8.28
N PHE A 28 -11.84 -1.30 -7.01
CA PHE A 28 -12.39 -0.01 -6.58
C PHE A 28 -11.47 1.17 -6.91
N GLY A 29 -10.16 1.04 -6.65
CA GLY A 29 -9.21 2.11 -6.92
C GLY A 29 -9.23 2.54 -8.39
N THR A 30 -9.14 1.58 -9.30
CA THR A 30 -9.17 1.81 -10.74
C THR A 30 -10.55 2.28 -11.21
N LEU A 31 -11.65 1.68 -10.70
CA LEU A 31 -13.01 2.12 -11.02
C LEU A 31 -13.22 3.60 -10.68
N VAL A 32 -12.82 4.03 -9.49
CA VAL A 32 -12.98 5.42 -9.05
C VAL A 32 -12.12 6.36 -9.89
N SER A 33 -10.88 6.00 -10.22
CA SER A 33 -10.02 6.80 -11.09
C SER A 33 -10.69 7.05 -12.45
N LEU A 34 -11.21 6.01 -13.08
CA LEU A 34 -11.91 6.10 -14.37
C LEU A 34 -13.21 6.87 -14.24
N ARG A 35 -13.99 6.67 -13.18
CA ARG A 35 -15.26 7.36 -12.95
C ARG A 35 -15.07 8.86 -12.73
N VAL A 36 -14.06 9.26 -11.95
CA VAL A 36 -13.72 10.67 -11.71
C VAL A 36 -13.35 11.37 -13.01
N ALA A 37 -12.63 10.71 -13.92
CA ALA A 37 -12.31 11.25 -15.23
C ALA A 37 -13.56 11.43 -16.12
N VAL A 38 -14.50 10.47 -16.10
CA VAL A 38 -15.73 10.52 -16.90
C VAL A 38 -16.73 11.57 -16.39
N GLU A 39 -16.82 11.76 -15.07
CA GLU A 39 -17.75 12.73 -14.47
C GLU A 39 -17.20 14.17 -14.51
N ALA A 40 -15.94 14.34 -14.93
CA ALA A 40 -15.26 15.64 -15.05
C ALA A 40 -15.39 16.51 -13.79
N PHE A 41 -15.10 15.92 -12.63
CA PHE A 41 -15.13 16.65 -11.35
C PHE A 41 -14.22 17.89 -11.39
N GLU A 42 -14.65 19.00 -10.77
CA GLU A 42 -13.87 20.24 -10.68
C GLU A 42 -12.50 20.06 -9.98
N ALA A 43 -12.42 19.13 -9.02
CA ALA A 43 -11.20 18.86 -8.23
C ALA A 43 -10.88 17.35 -8.17
N PRO A 44 -10.51 16.72 -9.30
CA PRO A 44 -10.29 15.27 -9.36
C PRO A 44 -9.18 14.80 -8.39
N GLY A 45 -8.10 15.57 -8.28
CA GLY A 45 -7.00 15.27 -7.36
C GLY A 45 -7.44 15.24 -5.90
N LEU A 46 -8.34 16.12 -5.48
CA LEU A 46 -8.87 16.16 -4.11
C LEU A 46 -9.72 14.92 -3.81
N VAL A 47 -10.61 14.55 -4.72
CA VAL A 47 -11.45 13.35 -4.60
C VAL A 47 -10.60 12.07 -4.48
N LEU A 48 -9.57 11.97 -5.32
CA LEU A 48 -8.68 10.80 -5.32
C LEU A 48 -7.78 10.77 -4.08
N SER A 49 -7.27 11.91 -3.62
CA SER A 49 -6.44 12.04 -2.41
C SER A 49 -7.21 11.77 -1.11
N ALA A 50 -8.52 12.00 -1.11
CA ALA A 50 -9.35 11.83 0.09
C ALA A 50 -9.30 10.41 0.66
N TYR A 51 -9.20 9.38 -0.20
CA TYR A 51 -8.98 8.00 0.25
C TYR A 51 -7.70 7.85 1.08
N PHE A 52 -6.59 8.38 0.59
CA PHE A 52 -5.29 8.29 1.27
C PHE A 52 -5.28 9.12 2.57
N ALA A 53 -5.97 10.27 2.58
CA ALA A 53 -6.15 11.07 3.79
C ALA A 53 -6.94 10.30 4.85
N GLY A 54 -8.05 9.68 4.47
CA GLY A 54 -8.84 8.82 5.35
C GLY A 54 -8.04 7.62 5.84
N PHE A 55 -7.28 6.97 4.96
CA PHE A 55 -6.43 5.82 5.30
C PHE A 55 -5.33 6.22 6.30
N THR A 56 -4.65 7.33 6.09
CA THR A 56 -3.63 7.85 7.00
C THR A 56 -4.22 8.20 8.37
N LEU A 57 -5.39 8.84 8.39
CA LEU A 57 -6.10 9.14 9.65
C LEU A 57 -6.54 7.86 10.37
N GLY A 58 -7.02 6.86 9.63
CA GLY A 58 -7.40 5.55 10.14
C GLY A 58 -6.23 4.83 10.78
N SER A 59 -5.08 4.80 10.13
CA SER A 59 -3.85 4.19 10.66
C SER A 59 -3.42 4.80 11.99
N LEU A 60 -3.75 6.08 12.24
CA LEU A 60 -3.46 6.77 13.50
C LEU A 60 -4.48 6.51 14.62
N ARG A 61 -5.74 6.22 14.27
CA ARG A 61 -6.86 6.24 15.23
C ARG A 61 -7.50 4.89 15.48
N CYS A 62 -7.41 3.96 14.51
CA CYS A 62 -8.16 2.70 14.58
C CYS A 62 -7.71 1.80 15.72
N SER A 63 -6.43 1.78 16.11
CA SER A 63 -5.93 0.97 17.24
C SER A 63 -6.70 1.26 18.53
N ARG A 64 -7.00 2.52 18.84
CA ARG A 64 -7.77 2.91 20.02
C ARG A 64 -9.21 2.37 20.00
N LEU A 65 -9.81 2.29 18.82
CA LEU A 65 -11.15 1.73 18.68
C LEU A 65 -11.12 0.21 18.86
N ILE A 66 -10.12 -0.46 18.27
CA ILE A 66 -9.90 -1.91 18.40
C ILE A 66 -9.72 -2.29 19.87
N GLU A 67 -8.94 -1.52 20.63
CA GLU A 67 -8.75 -1.71 22.08
C GLU A 67 -10.07 -1.63 22.87
N ARG A 68 -10.95 -0.70 22.48
CA ARG A 68 -12.22 -0.45 23.21
C ARG A 68 -13.30 -1.49 22.92
N ILE A 69 -13.48 -1.89 21.65
CA ILE A 69 -14.62 -2.72 21.23
C ILE A 69 -14.21 -4.15 20.82
N GLY A 70 -12.91 -4.42 20.74
CA GLY A 70 -12.34 -5.72 20.34
C GLY A 70 -12.28 -5.91 18.83
N HIS A 71 -11.45 -6.86 18.36
CA HIS A 71 -11.10 -7.06 16.95
C HIS A 71 -12.31 -7.37 16.06
N ILE A 72 -13.20 -8.30 16.47
CA ILE A 72 -14.35 -8.73 15.65
C ILE A 72 -15.32 -7.57 15.41
N ARG A 73 -15.67 -6.85 16.48
CA ARG A 73 -16.60 -5.71 16.37
C ARG A 73 -15.98 -4.54 15.61
N ALA A 74 -14.69 -4.28 15.81
CA ALA A 74 -13.96 -3.25 15.07
C ALA A 74 -13.91 -3.58 13.57
N TYR A 75 -13.55 -4.82 13.21
CA TYR A 75 -13.57 -5.27 11.82
C TYR A 75 -14.96 -5.10 11.20
N ALA A 76 -16.02 -5.51 11.91
CA ALA A 76 -17.39 -5.38 11.44
C ALA A 76 -17.79 -3.91 11.21
N ALA A 77 -17.43 -3.03 12.15
CA ALA A 77 -17.72 -1.60 12.05
C ALA A 77 -17.00 -0.97 10.84
N PHE A 78 -15.72 -1.29 10.64
CA PHE A 78 -14.94 -0.76 9.52
C PHE A 78 -15.41 -1.32 8.16
N ALA A 79 -15.69 -2.62 8.06
CA ALA A 79 -16.21 -3.22 6.83
C ALA A 79 -17.60 -2.69 6.49
N GLY A 80 -18.47 -2.52 7.49
CA GLY A 80 -19.77 -1.89 7.33
C GLY A 80 -19.68 -0.44 6.87
N LEU A 81 -18.75 0.34 7.46
CA LEU A 81 -18.49 1.73 7.05
C LEU A 81 -18.08 1.82 5.57
N VAL A 82 -17.13 0.96 5.14
CA VAL A 82 -16.68 0.92 3.74
C VAL A 82 -17.81 0.52 2.81
N ALA A 83 -18.57 -0.53 3.16
CA ALA A 83 -19.71 -0.99 2.35
C ALA A 83 -20.77 0.11 2.21
N ALA A 84 -21.16 0.77 3.32
CA ALA A 84 -22.13 1.86 3.31
C ALA A 84 -21.66 3.06 2.47
N ALA A 85 -20.43 3.53 2.69
CA ALA A 85 -19.87 4.64 1.92
C ALA A 85 -19.77 4.31 0.43
N THR A 86 -19.37 3.07 0.08
CA THR A 86 -19.29 2.61 -1.31
C THR A 86 -20.65 2.52 -1.98
N ALA A 87 -21.69 2.08 -1.28
CA ALA A 87 -23.06 2.00 -1.80
C ALA A 87 -23.64 3.38 -2.12
N VAL A 88 -23.27 4.40 -1.35
CA VAL A 88 -23.76 5.79 -1.51
C VAL A 88 -23.02 6.53 -2.63
N LEU A 89 -21.76 6.19 -2.94
CA LEU A 89 -20.96 6.90 -3.97
C LEU A 89 -21.68 7.09 -5.32
N PRO A 90 -22.27 6.05 -5.95
CA PRO A 90 -22.94 6.22 -7.24
C PRO A 90 -24.27 6.97 -7.15
N LEU A 91 -24.84 7.15 -5.96
CA LEU A 91 -26.10 7.85 -5.74
C LEU A 91 -25.91 9.36 -5.54
N LEU A 92 -24.76 9.77 -5.00
CA LEU A 92 -24.43 11.17 -4.70
C LEU A 92 -23.21 11.60 -5.55
N VAL A 93 -23.43 11.82 -6.85
CA VAL A 93 -22.38 12.23 -7.76
C VAL A 93 -22.11 13.73 -7.56
N GLY A 94 -20.99 14.04 -6.89
CA GLY A 94 -20.56 15.42 -6.63
C GLY A 94 -19.23 15.44 -5.88
N SER A 95 -18.39 16.45 -6.18
CA SER A 95 -17.01 16.53 -5.66
C SER A 95 -16.95 16.45 -4.14
N LEU A 96 -17.75 17.23 -3.42
CA LEU A 96 -17.74 17.25 -1.95
C LEU A 96 -18.22 15.94 -1.34
N ALA A 97 -19.32 15.35 -1.86
CA ALA A 97 -19.83 14.07 -1.40
C ALA A 97 -18.78 12.97 -1.59
N TRP A 98 -18.12 12.94 -2.75
CA TRP A 98 -17.09 11.96 -3.06
C TRP A 98 -15.84 12.14 -2.19
N VAL A 99 -15.42 13.36 -1.88
CA VAL A 99 -14.31 13.61 -0.94
C VAL A 99 -14.62 12.99 0.42
N VAL A 100 -15.82 13.26 0.99
CA VAL A 100 -16.20 12.71 2.29
C VAL A 100 -16.30 11.18 2.26
N LEU A 101 -17.02 10.63 1.28
CA LEU A 101 -17.23 9.19 1.15
C LEU A 101 -15.91 8.44 0.89
N ARG A 102 -15.02 8.98 0.07
CA ARG A 102 -13.69 8.42 -0.18
C ARG A 102 -12.81 8.44 1.06
N ALA A 103 -12.86 9.51 1.87
CA ALA A 103 -12.16 9.57 3.15
C ALA A 103 -12.71 8.51 4.13
N MET A 104 -14.04 8.31 4.19
CA MET A 104 -14.65 7.24 5.00
C MET A 104 -14.21 5.85 4.54
N VAL A 105 -14.17 5.60 3.23
CA VAL A 105 -13.65 4.33 2.68
C VAL A 105 -12.20 4.12 3.08
N GLY A 106 -11.32 5.12 2.90
CA GLY A 106 -9.92 5.03 3.29
C GLY A 106 -9.75 4.74 4.77
N PHE A 107 -10.48 5.45 5.63
CA PHE A 107 -10.47 5.24 7.08
C PHE A 107 -10.87 3.81 7.46
N GLY A 108 -11.96 3.31 6.88
CA GLY A 108 -12.45 1.96 7.11
C GLY A 108 -11.46 0.89 6.63
N CYS A 109 -10.86 1.06 5.45
CA CYS A 109 -9.83 0.15 4.93
C CYS A 109 -8.61 0.09 5.86
N ALA A 110 -8.10 1.23 6.33
CA ALA A 110 -7.02 1.26 7.31
C ALA A 110 -7.38 0.49 8.58
N GLY A 111 -8.61 0.70 9.10
CA GLY A 111 -9.11 -0.02 10.27
C GLY A 111 -9.14 -1.53 10.07
N ILE A 112 -9.58 -2.01 8.91
CA ILE A 112 -9.61 -3.43 8.57
C ILE A 112 -8.18 -4.01 8.57
N PHE A 113 -7.22 -3.34 7.91
CA PHE A 113 -5.83 -3.84 7.84
C PHE A 113 -5.19 -3.86 9.22
N VAL A 114 -5.27 -2.78 9.99
CA VAL A 114 -4.74 -2.73 11.36
C VAL A 114 -5.37 -3.84 12.23
N THR A 115 -6.68 -4.06 12.11
CA THR A 115 -7.37 -5.13 12.85
C THR A 115 -6.86 -6.52 12.45
N THR A 116 -6.73 -6.77 11.14
CA THR A 116 -6.27 -8.06 10.61
C THR A 116 -4.84 -8.36 11.03
N GLU A 117 -3.92 -7.41 10.87
CA GLU A 117 -2.51 -7.58 11.20
C GLU A 117 -2.28 -7.77 12.69
N SER A 118 -2.96 -6.96 13.52
CA SER A 118 -2.95 -7.14 14.97
C SER A 118 -3.46 -8.52 15.40
N TRP A 119 -4.50 -9.01 14.72
CA TRP A 119 -5.06 -10.32 15.01
C TRP A 119 -4.13 -11.47 14.55
N LEU A 120 -3.55 -11.37 13.34
CA LEU A 120 -2.58 -12.33 12.83
C LEU A 120 -1.35 -12.38 13.72
N SER A 121 -0.80 -11.22 14.11
CA SER A 121 0.36 -11.11 15.01
C SER A 121 0.10 -11.80 16.36
N ALA A 122 -1.08 -11.64 16.93
CA ALA A 122 -1.41 -12.22 18.24
C ALA A 122 -1.75 -13.72 18.20
N LYS A 123 -2.15 -14.27 17.03
CA LYS A 123 -2.51 -15.70 16.88
C LYS A 123 -1.40 -16.54 16.27
N ALA A 124 -0.49 -15.96 15.51
CA ALA A 124 0.64 -16.67 14.95
C ALA A 124 1.61 -17.06 16.08
N LEU A 125 2.05 -18.33 16.06
CA LEU A 125 3.14 -18.75 16.94
C LEU A 125 4.40 -17.97 16.56
N PRO A 126 5.25 -17.62 17.52
CA PRO A 126 6.52 -16.94 17.25
C PRO A 126 7.27 -17.57 16.08
N SER A 127 7.53 -18.86 16.09
CA SER A 127 8.25 -19.62 15.04
C SER A 127 7.58 -19.58 13.65
N ASP A 128 6.27 -19.33 13.55
CA ASP A 128 5.51 -19.35 12.29
C ASP A 128 5.12 -17.95 11.81
N ARG A 129 5.41 -16.90 12.58
CA ARG A 129 4.92 -15.53 12.36
C ARG A 129 5.35 -14.98 10.99
N GLY A 130 6.64 -15.07 10.67
CA GLY A 130 7.16 -14.63 9.38
C GLY A 130 6.50 -15.34 8.19
N ARG A 131 6.26 -16.66 8.31
CA ARG A 131 5.57 -17.44 7.28
C ARG A 131 4.10 -17.02 7.12
N VAL A 132 3.41 -16.78 8.23
CA VAL A 132 2.00 -16.31 8.21
C VAL A 132 1.90 -14.95 7.53
N PHE A 133 2.77 -13.99 7.90
CA PHE A 133 2.78 -12.67 7.26
C PHE A 133 3.20 -12.74 5.79
N SER A 134 4.14 -13.58 5.40
CA SER A 134 4.50 -13.78 3.98
C SER A 134 3.32 -14.31 3.16
N ILE A 135 2.58 -15.30 3.68
CA ILE A 135 1.38 -15.83 3.00
C ILE A 135 0.29 -14.75 2.90
N TYR A 136 0.09 -13.98 3.97
CA TYR A 136 -0.82 -12.85 4.00
C TYR A 136 -0.46 -11.80 2.94
N MET A 137 0.80 -11.37 2.88
CA MET A 137 1.25 -10.38 1.90
C MET A 137 1.12 -10.87 0.46
N VAL A 138 1.59 -12.07 0.15
CA VAL A 138 1.47 -12.64 -1.19
C VAL A 138 0.01 -12.80 -1.60
N GLY A 139 -0.83 -13.33 -0.70
CA GLY A 139 -2.27 -13.52 -0.96
C GLY A 139 -2.99 -12.20 -1.23
N THR A 140 -2.70 -11.17 -0.46
CA THR A 140 -3.29 -9.84 -0.62
C THR A 140 -2.80 -9.13 -1.88
N PHE A 141 -1.51 -9.25 -2.26
CA PHE A 141 -1.00 -8.75 -3.54
C PHE A 141 -1.67 -9.42 -4.75
N LEU A 142 -1.78 -10.75 -4.73
CA LEU A 142 -2.45 -11.50 -5.80
C LEU A 142 -3.93 -11.11 -5.92
N ALA A 143 -4.61 -10.97 -4.80
CA ALA A 143 -6.01 -10.56 -4.78
C ALA A 143 -6.20 -9.13 -5.32
N LEU A 144 -5.33 -8.19 -4.94
CA LEU A 144 -5.31 -6.83 -5.47
C LEU A 144 -5.11 -6.83 -6.99
N ALA A 145 -4.18 -7.66 -7.48
CA ALA A 145 -3.92 -7.82 -8.91
C ALA A 145 -5.13 -8.38 -9.65
N LEU A 146 -5.73 -9.46 -9.13
CA LEU A 146 -6.91 -10.10 -9.74
C LEU A 146 -8.13 -9.16 -9.76
N GLY A 147 -8.28 -8.30 -8.75
CA GLY A 147 -9.32 -7.28 -8.70
C GLY A 147 -9.29 -6.34 -9.91
N GLN A 148 -8.12 -6.08 -10.49
CA GLN A 148 -7.98 -5.24 -11.69
C GLN A 148 -8.72 -5.83 -12.91
N LEU A 149 -8.83 -7.16 -13.00
CA LEU A 149 -9.50 -7.80 -14.13
C LEU A 149 -11.00 -7.51 -14.21
N LEU A 150 -11.63 -7.17 -13.08
CA LEU A 150 -13.04 -6.80 -13.04
C LEU A 150 -13.34 -5.52 -13.83
N ILE A 151 -12.33 -4.65 -14.00
CA ILE A 151 -12.44 -3.42 -14.80
C ILE A 151 -12.73 -3.70 -16.28
N ALA A 152 -12.21 -4.81 -16.82
CA ALA A 152 -12.31 -5.12 -18.26
C ALA A 152 -13.76 -5.19 -18.75
N ARG A 153 -14.69 -5.59 -17.88
CA ARG A 153 -16.13 -5.77 -18.20
C ARG A 153 -17.04 -4.78 -17.45
N ALA A 154 -16.46 -3.86 -16.63
CA ALA A 154 -17.24 -2.94 -15.85
C ALA A 154 -17.84 -1.82 -16.72
N ASP A 155 -19.12 -1.54 -16.54
CA ASP A 155 -19.70 -0.30 -16.97
C ASP A 155 -19.42 0.78 -15.91
N ILE A 156 -18.50 1.69 -16.22
CA ILE A 156 -17.98 2.67 -15.27
C ILE A 156 -19.09 3.61 -14.76
N LYS A 157 -20.13 3.89 -15.56
CA LYS A 157 -21.25 4.76 -15.19
C LYS A 157 -22.34 4.04 -14.40
N ALA A 158 -22.40 2.71 -14.45
CA ALA A 158 -23.42 1.92 -13.79
C ALA A 158 -23.19 1.79 -12.27
N ILE A 159 -24.25 1.48 -11.55
CA ILE A 159 -24.22 1.18 -10.10
C ILE A 159 -23.66 -0.23 -9.84
N GLY A 160 -23.80 -1.16 -10.80
CA GLY A 160 -23.41 -2.56 -10.66
C GLY A 160 -21.99 -2.81 -10.14
N PRO A 161 -20.95 -2.14 -10.69
CA PRO A 161 -19.59 -2.25 -10.19
C PRO A 161 -19.44 -1.88 -8.71
N PHE A 162 -20.12 -0.85 -8.23
CA PHE A 162 -20.11 -0.46 -6.81
C PHE A 162 -20.80 -1.52 -5.96
N ASN A 163 -21.92 -2.10 -6.41
CA ASN A 163 -22.59 -3.21 -5.72
C ASN A 163 -21.70 -4.45 -5.63
N THR A 164 -20.91 -4.73 -6.65
CA THR A 164 -19.93 -5.84 -6.61
C THR A 164 -18.88 -5.62 -5.51
N ILE A 165 -18.38 -4.39 -5.37
CA ILE A 165 -17.43 -4.02 -4.31
C ILE A 165 -18.10 -4.17 -2.93
N VAL A 166 -19.31 -3.66 -2.77
CA VAL A 166 -20.11 -3.79 -1.52
C VAL A 166 -20.29 -5.27 -1.16
N ALA A 167 -20.64 -6.12 -2.13
CA ALA A 167 -20.82 -7.55 -1.91
C ALA A 167 -19.53 -8.25 -1.44
N LEU A 168 -18.36 -7.88 -2.01
CA LEU A 168 -17.07 -8.42 -1.59
C LEU A 168 -16.72 -8.01 -0.15
N PHE A 169 -16.96 -6.76 0.25
CA PHE A 169 -16.78 -6.31 1.63
C PHE A 169 -17.76 -7.00 2.59
N ALA A 170 -19.02 -7.16 2.19
CA ALA A 170 -20.03 -7.87 2.97
C ALA A 170 -19.68 -9.36 3.15
N LEU A 171 -19.19 -10.02 2.10
CA LEU A 171 -18.74 -11.42 2.18
C LEU A 171 -17.54 -11.56 3.13
N ALA A 172 -16.57 -10.68 3.03
CA ALA A 172 -15.44 -10.67 3.96
C ALA A 172 -15.88 -10.46 5.41
N LEU A 173 -16.84 -9.57 5.64
CA LEU A 173 -17.45 -9.34 6.95
C LEU A 173 -18.12 -10.60 7.48
N ILE A 174 -18.94 -11.29 6.69
CA ILE A 174 -19.63 -12.54 7.07
C ILE A 174 -18.61 -13.60 7.47
N LEU A 175 -17.54 -13.78 6.67
CA LEU A 175 -16.51 -14.78 6.96
C LEU A 175 -15.81 -14.53 8.30
N VAL A 176 -15.47 -13.28 8.61
CA VAL A 176 -14.77 -12.93 9.85
C VAL A 176 -15.69 -13.02 11.06
N THR A 177 -16.95 -12.59 10.92
CA THR A 177 -17.92 -12.62 12.03
C THR A 177 -18.44 -14.02 12.32
N ALA A 178 -18.52 -14.89 11.32
CA ALA A 178 -18.91 -16.30 11.49
C ALA A 178 -17.76 -17.14 12.10
N ALA A 179 -16.52 -16.69 12.02
CA ALA A 179 -15.39 -17.40 12.61
C ALA A 179 -15.45 -17.33 14.15
N ARG A 180 -15.47 -18.51 14.80
CA ARG A 180 -15.37 -18.61 16.28
C ARG A 180 -13.92 -18.32 16.69
N ALA A 181 -13.60 -17.06 16.94
CA ALA A 181 -12.27 -16.64 17.35
C ALA A 181 -12.33 -15.82 18.64
N GLU A 182 -11.44 -16.14 19.58
CA GLU A 182 -11.22 -15.27 20.74
C GLU A 182 -10.40 -14.06 20.32
N PRO A 183 -10.84 -12.84 20.62
CA PRO A 183 -10.09 -11.65 20.30
C PRO A 183 -8.78 -11.61 21.13
N PRO A 184 -7.63 -11.26 20.49
CA PRO A 184 -6.40 -11.05 21.24
C PRO A 184 -6.48 -9.80 22.12
N ARG A 185 -5.64 -9.73 23.14
CA ARG A 185 -5.45 -8.52 23.93
C ARG A 185 -4.58 -7.54 23.14
N ALA A 186 -5.00 -6.30 23.00
CA ALA A 186 -4.22 -5.27 22.36
C ALA A 186 -3.02 -4.88 23.22
N SER A 187 -1.83 -4.75 22.64
CA SER A 187 -0.63 -4.20 23.28
C SER A 187 -0.40 -2.78 22.79
N THR A 188 -0.17 -1.86 23.71
CA THR A 188 0.12 -0.44 23.42
C THR A 188 1.62 -0.22 23.53
N GLU A 189 2.27 0.15 22.43
CA GLU A 189 3.68 0.54 22.45
C GLU A 189 3.85 2.07 22.51
N PRO A 190 4.93 2.57 23.16
CA PRO A 190 5.17 3.99 23.28
C PRO A 190 5.56 4.64 21.94
N ALA A 191 4.98 5.82 21.66
CA ALA A 191 5.21 6.54 20.42
C ALA A 191 6.61 7.16 20.32
N LEU A 192 7.32 6.94 19.22
CA LEU A 192 8.63 7.55 18.93
C LEU A 192 8.48 9.05 18.56
N ARG A 193 9.46 9.89 18.93
CA ARG A 193 9.50 11.32 18.52
C ARG A 193 10.02 11.45 17.08
N TYR A 194 9.33 12.20 16.21
CA TYR A 194 9.73 12.42 14.81
C TYR A 194 11.15 12.97 14.64
N GLY A 195 11.58 13.90 15.50
CA GLY A 195 12.89 14.54 15.41
C GLY A 195 14.09 13.59 15.55
N VAL A 196 13.90 12.42 16.16
CA VAL A 196 14.96 11.39 16.24
C VAL A 196 15.08 10.70 14.87
N LEU A 197 13.97 10.27 14.27
CA LEU A 197 13.95 9.56 13.00
C LEU A 197 14.53 10.40 11.84
N THR A 198 14.13 11.67 11.73
CA THR A 198 14.62 12.57 10.68
C THR A 198 16.11 12.86 10.75
N ARG A 199 16.70 12.80 11.94
CA ARG A 199 18.16 13.00 12.13
C ARG A 199 18.95 11.71 11.90
N THR A 200 18.41 10.56 12.30
CA THR A 200 19.12 9.28 12.24
C THR A 200 19.00 8.60 10.87
N ALA A 201 17.84 8.68 10.23
CA ALA A 201 17.55 8.03 8.94
C ALA A 201 16.85 8.98 7.94
N PRO A 202 17.46 10.13 7.58
CA PRO A 202 16.81 11.11 6.69
C PRO A 202 16.47 10.57 5.31
N ILE A 203 17.32 9.70 4.74
CA ILE A 203 17.09 9.06 3.45
C ILE A 203 15.84 8.20 3.47
N ALA A 204 15.61 7.44 4.57
CA ALA A 204 14.40 6.63 4.72
C ALA A 204 13.14 7.51 4.80
N VAL A 205 13.20 8.63 5.52
CA VAL A 205 12.07 9.57 5.63
C VAL A 205 11.72 10.16 4.26
N VAL A 206 12.71 10.68 3.53
CA VAL A 206 12.50 11.22 2.17
C VAL A 206 12.01 10.11 1.23
N GLY A 207 12.64 8.92 1.29
CA GLY A 207 12.27 7.80 0.43
C GLY A 207 10.84 7.31 0.67
N CYS A 208 10.40 7.18 1.92
CA CYS A 208 9.01 6.83 2.23
C CYS A 208 8.02 7.91 1.77
N ALA A 209 8.37 9.21 1.91
CA ALA A 209 7.55 10.30 1.39
C ALA A 209 7.41 10.23 -0.14
N MET A 210 8.53 10.05 -0.86
CA MET A 210 8.53 9.95 -2.33
C MET A 210 7.82 8.68 -2.81
N SER A 211 8.04 7.54 -2.14
CA SER A 211 7.34 6.28 -2.45
C SER A 211 5.82 6.43 -2.30
N GLY A 212 5.37 7.05 -1.20
CA GLY A 212 3.95 7.36 -1.02
C GLY A 212 3.41 8.27 -2.12
N LEU A 213 4.13 9.34 -2.43
CA LEU A 213 3.76 10.34 -3.42
C LEU A 213 3.58 9.73 -4.81
N ILE A 214 4.54 8.94 -5.29
CA ILE A 214 4.44 8.30 -6.60
C ILE A 214 3.39 7.17 -6.59
N GLY A 215 3.28 6.39 -5.51
CA GLY A 215 2.28 5.33 -5.40
C GLY A 215 0.86 5.89 -5.39
N GLY A 216 0.62 6.96 -4.63
CA GLY A 216 -0.66 7.67 -4.63
C GLY A 216 -1.02 8.23 -6.00
N ALA A 217 -0.08 8.91 -6.67
CA ALA A 217 -0.29 9.43 -8.01
C ALA A 217 -0.53 8.31 -9.04
N PHE A 218 0.25 7.23 -9.00
CA PHE A 218 0.16 6.11 -9.92
C PHE A 218 -1.22 5.45 -9.87
N TYR A 219 -1.62 4.95 -8.70
CA TYR A 219 -2.90 4.22 -8.57
C TYR A 219 -4.12 5.12 -8.75
N ALA A 220 -4.00 6.42 -8.48
CA ALA A 220 -5.08 7.37 -8.62
C ALA A 220 -5.23 7.92 -10.05
N LEU A 221 -4.13 8.22 -10.75
CA LEU A 221 -4.16 9.03 -11.97
C LEU A 221 -3.83 8.24 -13.24
N VAL A 222 -3.00 7.19 -13.17
CA VAL A 222 -2.59 6.44 -14.39
C VAL A 222 -3.76 5.77 -15.10
N PRO A 223 -4.78 5.17 -14.42
CA PRO A 223 -5.95 4.66 -15.13
C PRO A 223 -6.72 5.75 -15.87
N ALA A 224 -6.88 6.94 -15.27
CA ALA A 224 -7.52 8.10 -15.91
C ALA A 224 -6.70 8.60 -17.11
N TRP A 225 -5.36 8.67 -16.96
CA TRP A 225 -4.46 9.00 -18.06
C TRP A 225 -4.60 8.03 -19.24
N MET A 226 -4.66 6.72 -18.98
CA MET A 226 -4.87 5.71 -20.03
C MET A 226 -6.24 5.86 -20.70
N GLN A 227 -7.27 6.21 -19.95
CA GLN A 227 -8.62 6.43 -20.48
C GLN A 227 -8.67 7.66 -21.39
N ASP A 228 -8.01 8.75 -21.03
CA ASP A 228 -7.93 9.97 -21.85
C ASP A 228 -7.20 9.73 -23.18
N GLN A 229 -6.32 8.72 -23.21
CA GLN A 229 -5.61 8.25 -24.39
C GLN A 229 -6.41 7.19 -25.18
N ASP A 230 -7.72 7.10 -25.00
CA ASP A 230 -8.63 6.13 -25.64
C ASP A 230 -8.20 4.66 -25.50
N THR A 231 -7.45 4.33 -24.43
CA THR A 231 -6.99 2.97 -24.18
C THR A 231 -8.17 2.06 -23.81
N PRO A 232 -8.35 0.89 -24.47
CA PRO A 232 -9.41 -0.04 -24.14
C PRO A 232 -9.36 -0.49 -22.66
N ARG A 233 -10.52 -0.55 -21.98
CA ARG A 233 -10.64 -0.92 -20.56
C ARG A 233 -9.94 -2.25 -20.21
N ALA A 234 -10.03 -3.25 -21.11
CA ALA A 234 -9.32 -4.51 -20.95
C ALA A 234 -7.79 -4.32 -20.90
N THR A 235 -7.26 -3.35 -21.64
CA THR A 235 -5.83 -3.02 -21.64
C THR A 235 -5.45 -2.26 -20.35
N ILE A 236 -6.30 -1.35 -19.87
CA ILE A 236 -6.12 -0.67 -18.57
C ILE A 236 -6.10 -1.72 -17.44
N ALA A 237 -7.06 -2.65 -17.43
CA ALA A 237 -7.11 -3.75 -16.46
C ALA A 237 -5.84 -4.58 -16.45
N LEU A 238 -5.34 -4.98 -17.63
CA LEU A 238 -4.10 -5.76 -17.78
C LEU A 238 -2.87 -4.95 -17.38
N PHE A 239 -2.83 -3.65 -17.68
CA PHE A 239 -1.73 -2.77 -17.27
C PHE A 239 -1.64 -2.68 -15.74
N MET A 240 -2.75 -2.41 -15.07
CA MET A 240 -2.79 -2.31 -13.61
C MET A 240 -2.50 -3.66 -12.94
N LEU A 241 -3.01 -4.77 -13.49
CA LEU A 241 -2.64 -6.12 -13.05
C LEU A 241 -1.14 -6.37 -13.20
N ALA A 242 -0.56 -6.05 -14.36
CA ALA A 242 0.87 -6.22 -14.63
C ALA A 242 1.74 -5.38 -13.69
N ALA A 243 1.33 -4.14 -13.38
CA ALA A 243 2.01 -3.29 -12.41
C ALA A 243 2.01 -3.89 -11.01
N VAL A 244 0.86 -4.38 -10.52
CA VAL A 244 0.78 -5.01 -9.19
C VAL A 244 1.60 -6.29 -9.14
N LEU A 245 1.53 -7.15 -10.17
CA LEU A 245 2.35 -8.37 -10.25
C LEU A 245 3.84 -8.05 -10.36
N GLY A 246 4.21 -7.02 -11.10
CA GLY A 246 5.58 -6.49 -11.15
C GLY A 246 6.07 -6.11 -9.76
N GLY A 247 5.23 -5.43 -8.98
CA GLY A 247 5.50 -5.08 -7.59
C GLY A 247 5.80 -6.30 -6.72
N LEU A 248 5.03 -7.37 -6.87
CA LEU A 248 5.24 -8.62 -6.13
C LEU A 248 6.52 -9.35 -6.56
N VAL A 249 6.73 -9.49 -7.87
CA VAL A 249 7.88 -10.23 -8.44
C VAL A 249 9.19 -9.57 -8.10
N PHE A 250 9.27 -8.24 -8.15
CA PHE A 250 10.50 -7.48 -7.86
C PHE A 250 10.91 -7.53 -6.39
N GLN A 251 10.01 -7.80 -5.46
CA GLN A 251 10.35 -7.82 -4.02
C GLN A 251 11.45 -8.83 -3.71
N ILE A 252 11.42 -10.02 -4.31
CA ILE A 252 12.42 -11.06 -4.04
C ILE A 252 13.82 -10.67 -4.55
N PRO A 253 14.02 -10.33 -5.86
CA PRO A 253 15.35 -9.96 -6.34
C PRO A 253 15.87 -8.66 -5.73
N VAL A 254 15.00 -7.66 -5.55
CA VAL A 254 15.39 -6.39 -4.93
C VAL A 254 15.72 -6.57 -3.44
N GLY A 255 14.98 -7.41 -2.73
CA GLY A 255 15.29 -7.75 -1.35
C GLY A 255 16.69 -8.36 -1.22
N ARG A 256 17.00 -9.38 -2.04
CA ARG A 256 18.34 -9.99 -2.06
C ARG A 256 19.44 -9.00 -2.44
N LEU A 257 19.15 -8.09 -3.36
CA LEU A 257 20.10 -7.04 -3.77
C LEU A 257 20.33 -6.06 -2.61
N SER A 258 19.25 -5.62 -1.95
CA SER A 258 19.26 -4.73 -0.79
C SER A 258 19.99 -5.32 0.41
N ASP A 259 19.94 -6.65 0.59
CA ASP A 259 20.65 -7.32 1.67
C ASP A 259 22.16 -7.53 1.37
N ARG A 260 22.57 -7.53 0.09
CA ARG A 260 23.96 -7.71 -0.33
C ARG A 260 24.72 -6.42 -0.54
N PHE A 261 24.06 -5.39 -1.05
CA PHE A 261 24.67 -4.11 -1.42
C PHE A 261 24.23 -2.99 -0.48
N ASP A 262 24.88 -1.84 -0.54
CA ASP A 262 24.45 -0.65 0.20
C ASP A 262 23.03 -0.25 -0.25
N ARG A 263 22.09 -0.22 0.71
CA ARG A 263 20.67 0.10 0.45
C ARG A 263 20.50 1.47 -0.23
N ARG A 264 21.43 2.40 -0.04
CA ARG A 264 21.42 3.72 -0.71
C ARG A 264 21.66 3.59 -2.20
N ILE A 265 22.62 2.76 -2.61
CA ILE A 265 22.88 2.48 -4.01
C ILE A 265 21.68 1.79 -4.65
N VAL A 266 21.08 0.82 -3.96
CA VAL A 266 19.89 0.13 -4.43
C VAL A 266 18.73 1.11 -4.59
N LEU A 267 18.49 2.01 -3.62
CA LEU A 267 17.47 3.07 -3.71
C LEU A 267 17.71 4.01 -4.90
N ALA A 268 18.95 4.42 -5.12
CA ALA A 268 19.28 5.26 -6.27
C ALA A 268 19.02 4.54 -7.61
N LEU A 269 19.42 3.26 -7.73
CA LEU A 269 19.18 2.46 -8.95
C LEU A 269 17.69 2.23 -9.20
N LEU A 270 16.91 1.90 -8.16
CA LEU A 270 15.46 1.73 -8.26
C LEU A 270 14.77 3.03 -8.69
N SER A 271 15.20 4.15 -8.12
CA SER A 271 14.68 5.49 -8.45
C SER A 271 15.00 5.87 -9.90
N LEU A 272 16.23 5.64 -10.38
CA LEU A 272 16.61 5.87 -11.77
C LEU A 272 15.87 4.94 -12.72
N GLY A 273 15.72 3.66 -12.37
CA GLY A 273 14.94 2.68 -13.13
C GLY A 273 13.49 3.11 -13.29
N PHE A 274 12.84 3.53 -12.19
CA PHE A 274 11.47 4.06 -12.26
C PHE A 274 11.38 5.32 -13.11
N ALA A 275 12.25 6.31 -12.87
CA ALA A 275 12.24 7.58 -13.61
C ALA A 275 12.42 7.36 -15.12
N SER A 276 13.38 6.52 -15.51
CA SER A 276 13.61 6.17 -16.93
C SER A 276 12.39 5.49 -17.54
N THR A 277 11.79 4.52 -16.80
CA THR A 277 10.60 3.80 -17.28
C THR A 277 9.39 4.72 -17.38
N ALA A 278 9.21 5.65 -16.44
CA ALA A 278 8.12 6.62 -16.44
C ALA A 278 8.24 7.59 -17.65
N VAL A 279 9.44 8.07 -17.94
CA VAL A 279 9.68 8.92 -19.12
C VAL A 279 9.47 8.12 -20.40
N VAL A 280 10.01 6.90 -20.50
CA VAL A 280 9.83 6.03 -21.67
C VAL A 280 8.34 5.75 -21.94
N MET A 281 7.52 5.56 -20.88
CA MET A 281 6.08 5.29 -21.03
C MET A 281 5.33 6.38 -21.82
N VAL A 282 5.77 7.63 -21.74
CA VAL A 282 5.16 8.76 -22.46
C VAL A 282 5.34 8.61 -23.98
N PHE A 283 6.51 8.13 -24.40
CA PHE A 283 6.89 8.05 -25.82
C PHE A 283 6.57 6.70 -26.47
N LEU A 284 6.17 5.69 -25.67
CA LEU A 284 5.92 4.36 -26.21
C LEU A 284 4.61 4.29 -27.03
N PRO A 285 4.62 3.51 -28.13
CA PRO A 285 3.39 3.15 -28.81
C PRO A 285 2.40 2.43 -27.87
N ARG A 286 1.10 2.72 -28.00
CA ARG A 286 0.03 2.19 -27.12
C ARG A 286 -0.30 0.71 -27.39
N SER A 287 0.60 -0.04 -27.99
CA SER A 287 0.43 -1.48 -28.20
C SER A 287 0.59 -2.25 -26.88
N ARG A 288 -0.21 -3.30 -26.69
CA ARG A 288 -0.13 -4.14 -25.47
C ARG A 288 1.25 -4.75 -25.26
N SER A 289 1.95 -5.11 -26.35
CA SER A 289 3.29 -5.68 -26.29
C SER A 289 4.33 -4.72 -25.71
N MET A 290 4.13 -3.41 -25.84
CA MET A 290 5.05 -2.38 -25.31
C MET A 290 4.67 -1.90 -23.92
N ILE A 291 3.37 -1.66 -23.66
CA ILE A 291 2.94 -1.07 -22.40
C ILE A 291 2.89 -2.07 -21.23
N LEU A 292 2.66 -3.38 -21.47
CA LEU A 292 2.60 -4.36 -20.37
C LEU A 292 3.97 -4.62 -19.71
N PRO A 293 5.09 -4.81 -20.45
CA PRO A 293 6.42 -4.88 -19.82
C PRO A 293 6.75 -3.61 -19.05
N THR A 294 6.38 -2.43 -19.59
CA THR A 294 6.60 -1.15 -18.91
C THR A 294 5.80 -1.06 -17.61
N ALA A 295 4.56 -1.59 -17.59
CA ALA A 295 3.75 -1.69 -16.36
C ALA A 295 4.43 -2.55 -15.29
N VAL A 296 4.99 -3.70 -15.67
CA VAL A 296 5.74 -4.59 -14.75
C VAL A 296 6.94 -3.85 -14.15
N LEU A 297 7.69 -3.12 -14.97
CA LEU A 297 8.85 -2.35 -14.51
C LEU A 297 8.44 -1.20 -13.59
N LEU A 298 7.44 -0.39 -13.98
CA LEU A 298 6.92 0.69 -13.14
C LEU A 298 6.46 0.18 -11.79
N GLY A 299 5.62 -0.86 -11.78
CA GLY A 299 5.13 -1.47 -10.56
C GLY A 299 6.24 -2.09 -9.72
N GLY A 300 7.19 -2.77 -10.36
CA GLY A 300 8.33 -3.41 -9.73
C GLY A 300 9.23 -2.41 -9.00
N PHE A 301 9.67 -1.38 -9.68
CA PHE A 301 10.50 -0.34 -9.07
C PHE A 301 9.76 0.43 -7.98
N MET A 302 8.50 0.86 -8.24
CA MET A 302 7.71 1.64 -7.29
C MET A 302 7.46 0.87 -5.99
N SER A 303 7.01 -0.39 -6.07
CA SER A 303 6.60 -1.16 -4.90
C SER A 303 7.77 -1.58 -4.01
N THR A 304 9.00 -1.56 -4.52
CA THR A 304 10.20 -1.95 -3.77
C THR A 304 10.88 -0.77 -3.06
N LEU A 305 10.57 0.48 -3.43
CA LEU A 305 11.17 1.67 -2.78
C LEU A 305 10.83 1.73 -1.29
N TYR A 306 9.56 1.60 -0.93
CA TYR A 306 9.12 1.68 0.46
C TYR A 306 9.79 0.63 1.36
N PRO A 307 9.76 -0.68 1.05
CA PRO A 307 10.40 -1.70 1.87
C PRO A 307 11.91 -1.49 2.03
N VAL A 308 12.62 -1.07 0.98
CA VAL A 308 14.08 -0.78 1.07
C VAL A 308 14.34 0.43 1.96
N CYS A 309 13.48 1.47 1.92
CA CYS A 309 13.59 2.63 2.81
C CYS A 309 13.35 2.25 4.28
N VAL A 310 12.36 1.39 4.56
CA VAL A 310 12.08 0.88 5.90
C VAL A 310 13.26 0.07 6.41
N ALA A 311 13.77 -0.86 5.61
CA ALA A 311 14.94 -1.66 5.94
C ALA A 311 16.18 -0.78 6.20
N HIS A 312 16.38 0.29 5.40
CA HIS A 312 17.46 1.27 5.65
C HIS A 312 17.30 2.02 6.98
N ALA A 313 16.06 2.32 7.40
CA ALA A 313 15.82 2.93 8.70
C ALA A 313 16.11 1.96 9.84
N HIS A 314 15.71 0.70 9.70
CA HIS A 314 15.94 -0.34 10.71
C HIS A 314 17.43 -0.59 10.94
N ASP A 315 18.27 -0.59 9.87
CA ASP A 315 19.74 -0.72 10.01
C ASP A 315 20.38 0.40 10.86
N ARG A 316 19.68 1.50 11.11
CA ARG A 316 20.18 2.70 11.80
C ARG A 316 19.51 2.96 13.14
N MET A 317 18.55 2.16 13.52
CA MET A 317 17.77 2.32 14.74
C MET A 317 17.89 1.07 15.61
N PRO A 318 17.86 1.22 16.95
CA PRO A 318 17.87 0.06 17.85
C PRO A 318 16.69 -0.88 17.60
N ALA A 319 16.93 -2.20 17.75
CA ALA A 319 15.94 -3.25 17.47
C ALA A 319 14.63 -3.12 18.29
N ASP A 320 14.72 -2.60 19.52
CA ASP A 320 13.57 -2.33 20.40
C ASP A 320 12.63 -1.21 19.87
N ARG A 321 12.99 -0.50 18.79
CA ARG A 321 12.21 0.61 18.22
C ARG A 321 11.67 0.36 16.82
N VAL A 322 11.85 -0.83 16.28
CA VAL A 322 11.48 -1.18 14.89
C VAL A 322 10.00 -0.89 14.60
N VAL A 323 9.08 -1.33 15.46
CA VAL A 323 7.63 -1.11 15.28
C VAL A 323 7.28 0.38 15.32
N ALA A 324 7.88 1.12 16.27
CA ALA A 324 7.66 2.57 16.38
C ALA A 324 8.22 3.35 15.18
N VAL A 325 9.37 2.92 14.64
CA VAL A 325 9.98 3.49 13.41
C VAL A 325 9.08 3.23 12.22
N SER A 326 8.65 1.97 12.02
CA SER A 326 7.76 1.57 10.92
C SER A 326 6.44 2.34 10.96
N GLY A 327 5.83 2.48 12.14
CA GLY A 327 4.61 3.29 12.30
C GLY A 327 4.79 4.76 11.86
N ARG A 328 5.96 5.37 12.11
CA ARG A 328 6.25 6.73 11.65
C ARG A 328 6.51 6.82 10.15
N LEU A 329 7.20 5.84 9.57
CA LEU A 329 7.46 5.78 8.13
C LEU A 329 6.18 5.55 7.33
N ILE A 330 5.25 4.73 7.83
CA ILE A 330 3.91 4.57 7.25
C ILE A 330 3.16 5.91 7.19
N LEU A 331 3.22 6.71 8.25
CA LEU A 331 2.58 8.03 8.26
C LEU A 331 3.21 8.99 7.26
N VAL A 332 4.55 8.99 7.16
CA VAL A 332 5.27 9.81 6.17
C VAL A 332 4.87 9.39 4.74
N SER A 333 4.84 8.09 4.47
CA SER A 333 4.38 7.54 3.18
C SER A 333 2.91 7.88 2.92
N GLY A 334 2.05 7.78 3.95
CA GLY A 334 0.64 8.15 3.86
C GLY A 334 0.43 9.62 3.47
N LEU A 335 1.18 10.54 4.08
CA LEU A 335 1.16 11.96 3.70
C LEU A 335 1.62 12.17 2.25
N GLY A 336 2.69 11.47 1.82
CA GLY A 336 3.10 11.45 0.42
C GLY A 336 1.96 10.98 -0.49
N SER A 337 1.27 9.90 -0.13
CA SER A 337 0.15 9.36 -0.92
C SER A 337 -1.04 10.32 -1.04
N VAL A 338 -1.28 11.16 -0.02
CA VAL A 338 -2.29 12.24 -0.10
C VAL A 338 -1.86 13.31 -1.10
N LEU A 339 -0.60 13.72 -1.06
CA LEU A 339 -0.08 14.79 -1.92
C LEU A 339 0.08 14.36 -3.39
N GLY A 340 0.35 13.07 -3.63
CA GLY A 340 0.56 12.53 -4.97
C GLY A 340 -0.53 12.87 -5.98
N PRO A 341 -1.80 12.46 -5.75
CA PRO A 341 -2.89 12.78 -6.66
C PRO A 341 -3.21 14.27 -6.74
N LEU A 342 -3.03 15.04 -5.64
CA LEU A 342 -3.25 16.49 -5.64
C LEU A 342 -2.28 17.20 -6.59
N ILE A 343 -0.99 16.94 -6.42
CA ILE A 343 0.05 17.57 -7.23
C ILE A 343 0.00 17.03 -8.66
N GLY A 344 -0.13 15.70 -8.81
CA GLY A 344 -0.17 15.06 -10.12
C GLY A 344 -1.33 15.55 -10.98
N ALA A 345 -2.55 15.64 -10.43
CA ALA A 345 -3.70 16.16 -11.17
C ALA A 345 -3.53 17.64 -11.55
N SER A 346 -2.93 18.45 -10.66
CA SER A 346 -2.65 19.87 -10.96
C SER A 346 -1.63 20.02 -12.09
N LEU A 347 -0.63 19.13 -12.15
CA LEU A 347 0.38 19.13 -13.20
C LEU A 347 -0.17 18.60 -14.54
N MET A 348 -1.03 17.58 -14.50
CA MET A 348 -1.77 17.12 -15.70
C MET A 348 -2.61 18.25 -16.31
N ALA A 349 -3.23 19.07 -15.48
CA ALA A 349 -4.03 20.21 -15.96
C ALA A 349 -3.17 21.34 -16.55
N ARG A 350 -1.90 21.48 -16.14
CA ARG A 350 -1.00 22.56 -16.55
C ARG A 350 -0.04 22.20 -17.69
N PHE A 351 0.45 20.97 -17.70
CA PHE A 351 1.52 20.48 -18.58
C PHE A 351 1.06 19.31 -19.45
N GLU A 352 -0.19 19.29 -19.82
CA GLU A 352 -0.84 18.19 -20.53
C GLU A 352 -0.94 16.91 -19.67
N ILE A 353 -1.68 15.93 -20.19
CA ILE A 353 -2.01 14.69 -19.48
C ILE A 353 -0.76 13.88 -19.05
N ASP A 354 0.34 13.99 -19.80
CA ASP A 354 1.61 13.28 -19.52
C ASP A 354 2.37 13.86 -18.31
N GLY A 355 1.93 15.02 -17.80
CA GLY A 355 2.50 15.67 -16.61
C GLY A 355 2.60 14.75 -15.38
N VAL A 356 1.74 13.75 -15.28
CA VAL A 356 1.79 12.76 -14.18
C VAL A 356 3.07 11.94 -14.19
N PHE A 357 3.55 11.50 -15.37
CA PHE A 357 4.78 10.69 -15.47
C PHE A 357 6.02 11.54 -15.23
N TYR A 358 6.06 12.75 -15.76
CA TYR A 358 7.16 13.71 -15.48
C TYR A 358 7.22 14.07 -14.00
N PHE A 359 6.08 14.26 -13.35
CA PHE A 359 6.00 14.50 -11.92
C PHE A 359 6.54 13.31 -11.11
N MET A 360 6.08 12.09 -11.40
CA MET A 360 6.56 10.89 -10.71
C MET A 360 8.05 10.66 -10.93
N ALA A 361 8.55 10.88 -12.15
CA ALA A 361 9.97 10.80 -12.45
C ALA A 361 10.79 11.83 -11.66
N ALA A 362 10.35 13.09 -11.63
CA ALA A 362 11.02 14.14 -10.86
C ALA A 362 11.05 13.83 -9.36
N ALA A 363 9.96 13.31 -8.80
CA ALA A 363 9.87 12.94 -7.39
C ALA A 363 10.90 11.85 -7.00
N VAL A 364 11.02 10.79 -7.82
CA VAL A 364 12.00 9.73 -7.50
C VAL A 364 13.44 10.16 -7.80
N LEU A 365 13.67 11.10 -8.71
CA LEU A 365 15.01 11.68 -8.93
C LEU A 365 15.47 12.48 -7.70
N VAL A 366 14.56 13.13 -6.97
CA VAL A 366 14.90 13.73 -5.67
C VAL A 366 15.40 12.65 -4.70
N LEU A 367 14.75 11.47 -4.65
CA LEU A 367 15.23 10.37 -3.82
C LEU A 367 16.59 9.84 -4.31
N ALA A 368 16.77 9.67 -5.62
CA ALA A 368 18.07 9.24 -6.19
C ALA A 368 19.19 10.19 -5.81
N PHE A 369 18.95 11.50 -5.88
CA PHE A 369 19.89 12.53 -5.48
C PHE A 369 20.22 12.46 -3.98
N VAL A 370 19.20 12.41 -3.12
CA VAL A 370 19.40 12.35 -1.66
C VAL A 370 20.11 11.05 -1.25
N ALA A 371 19.78 9.93 -1.87
CA ALA A 371 20.46 8.65 -1.62
C ALA A 371 21.93 8.67 -2.10
N GLY A 372 22.19 9.25 -3.27
CA GLY A 372 23.53 9.41 -3.84
C GLY A 372 24.41 10.32 -2.96
N VAL A 373 23.94 11.54 -2.65
CA VAL A 373 24.68 12.48 -1.78
C VAL A 373 24.88 11.92 -0.37
N GLY A 374 23.86 11.26 0.20
CA GLY A 374 23.98 10.63 1.51
C GLY A 374 25.06 9.54 1.56
N GLY A 375 25.37 8.91 0.42
CA GLY A 375 26.46 7.95 0.27
C GLY A 375 27.86 8.55 0.50
N PHE A 376 28.03 9.82 0.17
CA PHE A 376 29.31 10.53 0.35
C PHE A 376 29.45 11.13 1.78
N ILE A 377 28.35 11.42 2.46
CA ILE A 377 28.36 12.17 3.74
C ILE A 377 28.37 11.23 4.95
N THR A 378 27.76 10.04 4.84
CA THR A 378 27.57 9.17 6.01
C THR A 378 28.10 7.76 5.70
N SER A 379 28.92 7.19 6.61
CA SER A 379 29.36 5.80 6.49
C SER A 379 28.16 4.84 6.54
N SER A 380 28.23 3.74 5.75
CA SER A 380 27.25 2.66 5.88
C SER A 380 27.41 1.95 7.24
N PRO A 381 26.33 1.57 7.93
CA PRO A 381 26.44 0.78 9.13
C PRO A 381 27.09 -0.58 8.80
N MET A 382 28.01 -1.04 9.66
CA MET A 382 28.73 -2.30 9.45
C MET A 382 27.88 -3.56 9.67
N HIS A 383 26.76 -3.45 10.38
CA HIS A 383 25.91 -4.58 10.73
C HIS A 383 24.52 -4.39 10.13
N ARG A 384 24.04 -5.38 9.37
CA ARG A 384 22.69 -5.49 8.88
C ARG A 384 21.96 -6.46 9.81
N GLU A 385 21.26 -5.90 10.79
CA GLU A 385 20.57 -6.71 11.82
C GLU A 385 19.22 -7.26 11.33
N VAL A 386 18.59 -6.61 10.34
CA VAL A 386 17.24 -6.97 9.90
C VAL A 386 17.20 -7.24 8.40
N PRO A 387 16.81 -8.46 7.97
CA PRO A 387 16.64 -8.78 6.56
C PRO A 387 15.47 -8.01 5.94
N PHE A 388 15.48 -7.93 4.61
CA PHE A 388 14.40 -7.31 3.83
C PHE A 388 13.11 -8.12 3.96
N GLU A 389 12.00 -7.44 4.22
CA GLU A 389 10.66 -8.03 4.30
C GLU A 389 9.79 -7.60 3.12
N ILE A 390 8.93 -8.53 2.64
CA ILE A 390 7.92 -8.25 1.62
C ILE A 390 6.81 -7.42 2.24
N LEU A 391 6.65 -6.17 1.79
CA LEU A 391 5.68 -5.24 2.35
C LEU A 391 4.82 -4.60 1.27
N MET A 392 3.52 -4.49 1.57
CA MET A 392 2.64 -3.60 0.82
C MET A 392 2.75 -2.17 1.37
N PRO A 393 2.61 -1.14 0.52
CA PRO A 393 2.58 0.26 0.99
C PRO A 393 1.46 0.56 2.00
N GLN A 394 0.46 -0.31 2.09
CA GLN A 394 -0.69 -0.22 3.00
C GLN A 394 -0.55 -1.14 4.23
N ALA A 395 0.56 -1.88 4.36
CA ALA A 395 0.82 -2.73 5.53
C ALA A 395 0.96 -1.89 6.80
N GLY A 396 0.39 -2.38 7.90
CA GLY A 396 0.47 -1.71 9.21
C GLY A 396 1.82 -1.93 9.90
N PRO A 397 2.07 -1.23 11.03
CA PRO A 397 3.34 -1.31 11.76
C PRO A 397 3.69 -2.70 12.27
N LEU A 398 2.68 -3.51 12.60
CA LEU A 398 2.85 -4.85 13.14
C LEU A 398 3.31 -5.88 12.09
N ALA A 399 3.20 -5.56 10.80
CA ALA A 399 3.78 -6.36 9.74
C ALA A 399 5.32 -6.30 9.71
N HIS A 400 5.91 -5.36 10.44
CA HIS A 400 7.36 -5.10 10.48
C HIS A 400 8.05 -5.58 11.78
N ASP A 401 7.43 -6.45 12.59
CA ASP A 401 7.97 -6.85 13.89
C ASP A 401 8.95 -8.04 13.78
N PRO A 402 10.27 -7.81 13.89
CA PRO A 402 11.29 -8.84 13.73
C PRO A 402 11.71 -9.50 15.07
N LEU A 403 10.93 -9.41 16.15
CA LEU A 403 11.35 -9.82 17.50
C LEU A 403 11.91 -11.26 17.64
N GLU A 404 12.05 -12.02 16.54
CA GLU A 404 12.53 -13.41 16.58
C GLU A 404 13.87 -13.70 15.93
N ALA A 405 14.45 -12.76 15.20
CA ALA A 405 15.79 -12.96 14.66
C ALA A 405 16.87 -12.96 15.78
N SER A 406 16.60 -12.31 16.91
CA SER A 406 17.54 -12.19 18.02
C SER A 406 17.53 -13.37 18.99
N GLU A 407 16.39 -14.04 19.21
CA GLU A 407 16.32 -15.19 20.14
C GLU A 407 16.93 -16.47 19.55
N GLN A 408 16.88 -16.66 18.22
CA GLN A 408 17.50 -17.81 17.57
C GLN A 408 19.03 -17.74 17.54
N THR A 409 19.61 -16.54 17.58
CA THR A 409 21.06 -16.35 17.63
C THR A 409 21.61 -16.60 19.04
N HIS A 410 20.82 -16.34 20.09
CA HIS A 410 21.21 -16.63 21.48
C HIS A 410 20.95 -18.08 21.94
N ALA A 411 20.07 -18.81 21.25
CA ALA A 411 19.84 -20.24 21.53
C ALA A 411 20.82 -21.17 20.79
N ALA A 412 21.62 -20.65 19.86
CA ALA A 412 22.62 -21.39 19.09
C ALA A 412 24.08 -21.12 19.55
N GLN A 413 24.28 -20.32 20.59
CA GLN A 413 25.53 -20.14 21.34
C GLN A 413 25.44 -20.82 22.73
#